data_b7e62364918496d63f58ec064f539039
#
_entry.id   b7e62364918496d63f58ec064f539039
#
_cell.length_a   1.000
_cell.length_b   1.000
_cell.length_c   1.000
_cell.angle_alpha   90.00
_cell.angle_beta   90.00
_cell.angle_gamma   90.00
#
_symmetry.space_group_name_H-M   'P 1'
#
loop_
_entity.id
_entity.type
_entity.pdbx_description
1 polymer ?
#
loop_
_entity_poly.entity_id
_entity_poly.type
_entity_poly.pdbx_seq_one_letter_code
_entity_poly.pdbx_strand_id
1 'polypeptide(L)'
;MKYVCKCCGCAALDSADEYDICPVCCWEKDRTQESDPEYKGGANGVSLNEARKNYAEFGACEKRFAEKVRKPYAVEKAAAMRRNERREDEDFAFEVLDKADFAVLSMIDADGMPYCLPISAVRIGEKLYFHSAENGRKAEAMSKDPNVCITAAVDVVSAEDKFTTYFKSAVVRGKAVKVTDDEEKIAVLKAICERFTPSNMPDFPNAIKMSLPRTAVWRIDIENATGKQKKKV
;
A
#
# COMPACT_ATOMS: atom_id res chain seq x y z
N MET A 1 -0.75 -0.77 14.75
CA MET A 1 -1.23 -0.52 13.37
C MET A 1 -2.75 -0.59 13.40
N LYS A 2 -3.49 0.20 12.59
CA LYS A 2 -4.95 0.11 12.51
C LYS A 2 -5.34 -0.68 11.26
N TYR A 3 -6.31 -1.56 11.39
CA TYR A 3 -6.81 -2.37 10.27
C TYR A 3 -7.96 -1.69 9.55
N VAL A 4 -8.14 -2.03 8.28
CA VAL A 4 -9.12 -1.38 7.42
C VAL A 4 -10.46 -2.10 7.47
N CYS A 5 -11.51 -1.35 7.77
CA CYS A 5 -12.87 -1.86 7.73
C CYS A 5 -13.33 -2.11 6.28
N LYS A 6 -13.83 -3.30 5.98
CA LYS A 6 -14.31 -3.67 4.65
C LYS A 6 -15.62 -2.95 4.25
N CYS A 7 -16.38 -2.42 5.22
CA CYS A 7 -17.59 -1.62 4.98
C CYS A 7 -17.23 -0.18 4.58
N CYS A 8 -16.69 0.62 5.50
CA CYS A 8 -16.44 2.05 5.28
C CYS A 8 -15.09 2.37 4.62
N GLY A 9 -14.16 1.41 4.59
CA GLY A 9 -12.81 1.61 4.03
C GLY A 9 -11.86 2.41 4.92
N CYS A 10 -12.25 2.81 6.12
CA CYS A 10 -11.39 3.54 7.04
C CYS A 10 -10.46 2.59 7.81
N ALA A 11 -9.22 3.00 8.03
CA ALA A 11 -8.27 2.29 8.89
C ALA A 11 -8.58 2.60 10.36
N ALA A 12 -9.63 2.00 10.89
CA ALA A 12 -10.18 2.32 12.20
C ALA A 12 -10.32 1.13 13.15
N LEU A 13 -10.12 -0.10 12.67
CA LEU A 13 -10.17 -1.31 13.50
C LEU A 13 -8.88 -1.47 14.31
N ASP A 14 -9.01 -1.98 15.52
CA ASP A 14 -7.89 -2.18 16.44
C ASP A 14 -7.16 -3.51 16.24
N SER A 15 -7.86 -4.53 15.73
CA SER A 15 -7.27 -5.84 15.46
C SER A 15 -7.66 -6.40 14.09
N ALA A 16 -6.91 -7.44 13.67
CA ALA A 16 -7.27 -8.25 12.51
C ALA A 16 -8.28 -9.35 12.86
N ASP A 17 -8.63 -9.52 14.13
CA ASP A 17 -9.45 -10.60 14.62
C ASP A 17 -10.92 -10.46 14.18
N GLU A 18 -11.63 -11.60 14.19
CA GLU A 18 -13.08 -11.61 14.04
C GLU A 18 -13.75 -10.88 15.19
N TYR A 19 -14.93 -10.33 14.93
CA TYR A 19 -15.79 -9.64 15.90
C TYR A 19 -15.31 -8.25 16.34
N ASP A 20 -14.24 -7.68 15.76
CA ASP A 20 -13.88 -6.28 15.99
C ASP A 20 -14.89 -5.35 15.32
N ILE A 21 -15.41 -4.37 16.07
CA ILE A 21 -16.47 -3.46 15.61
C ILE A 21 -15.85 -2.13 15.20
N CYS A 22 -16.07 -1.75 13.96
CA CYS A 22 -15.59 -0.48 13.42
C CYS A 22 -16.23 0.73 14.12
N PRO A 23 -15.46 1.60 14.80
CA PRO A 23 -16.02 2.77 15.48
C PRO A 23 -16.54 3.86 14.51
N VAL A 24 -16.23 3.73 13.21
CA VAL A 24 -16.62 4.69 12.17
C VAL A 24 -17.94 4.33 11.50
N CYS A 25 -18.29 3.04 11.38
CA CYS A 25 -19.53 2.62 10.71
C CYS A 25 -20.32 1.56 11.47
N CYS A 26 -19.82 1.07 12.60
CA CYS A 26 -20.38 -0.06 13.38
C CYS A 26 -20.52 -1.37 12.62
N TRP A 27 -19.74 -1.59 11.54
CA TRP A 27 -19.59 -2.90 10.93
C TRP A 27 -18.81 -3.81 11.88
N GLU A 28 -19.38 -4.94 12.23
CA GLU A 28 -18.67 -6.02 12.93
C GLU A 28 -17.96 -6.89 11.92
N LYS A 29 -16.66 -7.13 12.13
CA LYS A 29 -15.84 -7.92 11.21
C LYS A 29 -16.30 -9.38 11.24
N ASP A 30 -16.73 -9.87 10.09
CA ASP A 30 -17.25 -11.21 9.88
C ASP A 30 -16.68 -11.78 8.58
N ARG A 31 -15.88 -12.85 8.69
CA ARG A 31 -15.22 -13.48 7.54
C ARG A 31 -16.21 -13.99 6.50
N THR A 32 -17.34 -14.54 6.93
CA THR A 32 -18.36 -15.07 6.02
C THR A 32 -18.95 -13.95 5.19
N GLN A 33 -19.38 -12.84 5.83
CA GLN A 33 -19.94 -11.69 5.14
C GLN A 33 -18.90 -10.90 4.33
N GLU A 34 -17.62 -10.95 4.72
CA GLU A 34 -16.53 -10.32 3.96
C GLU A 34 -16.11 -11.16 2.75
N SER A 35 -16.22 -12.49 2.81
CA SER A 35 -15.96 -13.40 1.67
C SER A 35 -17.12 -13.48 0.69
N ASP A 36 -18.36 -13.40 1.18
CA ASP A 36 -19.59 -13.30 0.38
C ASP A 36 -20.34 -12.00 0.72
N PRO A 37 -20.05 -10.90 0.01
CA PRO A 37 -20.61 -9.58 0.30
C PRO A 37 -22.14 -9.44 0.14
N GLU A 38 -22.82 -10.43 -0.43
CA GLU A 38 -24.30 -10.46 -0.54
C GLU A 38 -24.94 -11.26 0.61
N TYR A 39 -24.16 -12.00 1.39
CA TYR A 39 -24.68 -12.84 2.47
C TYR A 39 -25.23 -11.99 3.63
N LYS A 40 -26.43 -12.38 4.14
CA LYS A 40 -27.17 -11.66 5.20
C LYS A 40 -27.29 -12.42 6.53
N GLY A 41 -26.60 -13.52 6.69
CA GLY A 41 -26.77 -14.43 7.85
C GLY A 41 -25.65 -14.34 8.90
N GLY A 42 -24.81 -13.33 8.88
CA GLY A 42 -23.64 -13.19 9.77
C GLY A 42 -23.88 -12.30 10.99
N ALA A 43 -22.79 -11.77 11.55
CA ALA A 43 -22.82 -10.89 12.71
C ALA A 43 -23.58 -9.57 12.46
N ASN A 44 -23.62 -9.11 11.21
CA ASN A 44 -24.34 -7.89 10.83
C ASN A 44 -25.73 -8.21 10.27
N GLY A 45 -26.71 -7.38 10.60
CA GLY A 45 -28.11 -7.55 10.16
C GLY A 45 -28.34 -7.30 8.67
N VAL A 46 -27.35 -6.75 7.96
CA VAL A 46 -27.35 -6.46 6.52
C VAL A 46 -26.16 -7.09 5.85
N SER A 47 -26.21 -7.29 4.52
CA SER A 47 -25.04 -7.73 3.77
C SER A 47 -23.96 -6.66 3.71
N LEU A 48 -22.71 -7.04 3.42
CA LEU A 48 -21.62 -6.07 3.32
C LEU A 48 -21.86 -5.03 2.22
N ASN A 49 -22.45 -5.44 1.10
CA ASN A 49 -22.78 -4.50 0.01
C ASN A 49 -23.90 -3.55 0.38
N GLU A 50 -24.88 -3.97 1.17
CA GLU A 50 -25.92 -3.12 1.72
C GLU A 50 -25.34 -2.16 2.76
N ALA A 51 -24.48 -2.64 3.66
CA ALA A 51 -23.77 -1.82 4.65
C ALA A 51 -22.93 -0.72 4.00
N ARG A 52 -22.26 -1.01 2.87
CA ARG A 52 -21.51 0.00 2.09
C ARG A 52 -22.39 1.10 1.52
N LYS A 53 -23.59 0.74 1.01
CA LYS A 53 -24.58 1.71 0.53
C LYS A 53 -25.08 2.57 1.68
N ASN A 54 -25.44 1.95 2.80
CA ASN A 54 -25.87 2.62 4.01
C ASN A 54 -24.82 3.60 4.53
N TYR A 55 -23.56 3.19 4.57
CA TYR A 55 -22.46 4.07 4.99
C TYR A 55 -22.31 5.28 4.06
N ALA A 56 -22.44 5.08 2.75
CA ALA A 56 -22.39 6.18 1.79
C ALA A 56 -23.57 7.17 1.95
N GLU A 57 -24.73 6.69 2.36
CA GLU A 57 -25.94 7.49 2.51
C GLU A 57 -26.02 8.24 3.85
N PHE A 58 -25.76 7.55 4.96
CA PHE A 58 -25.94 8.13 6.30
C PHE A 58 -24.81 7.86 7.30
N GLY A 59 -23.66 7.31 6.84
CA GLY A 59 -22.42 7.23 7.63
C GLY A 59 -22.31 6.04 8.58
N ALA A 60 -23.21 5.04 8.52
CA ALA A 60 -23.17 3.84 9.36
C ALA A 60 -23.53 2.59 8.52
N CYS A 61 -23.15 1.38 8.98
CA CYS A 61 -23.52 0.12 8.29
C CYS A 61 -25.03 -0.14 8.34
N GLU A 62 -25.71 0.30 9.37
CA GLU A 62 -27.17 0.27 9.52
C GLU A 62 -27.67 1.59 10.15
N LYS A 63 -28.88 2.03 9.77
CA LYS A 63 -29.44 3.31 10.24
C LYS A 63 -29.54 3.42 11.76
N ARG A 64 -29.80 2.31 12.46
CA ARG A 64 -29.85 2.25 13.93
C ARG A 64 -28.54 2.61 14.62
N PHE A 65 -27.42 2.61 13.89
CA PHE A 65 -26.10 2.94 14.42
C PHE A 65 -25.64 4.36 14.07
N ALA A 66 -26.40 5.12 13.29
CA ALA A 66 -25.98 6.45 12.80
C ALA A 66 -25.61 7.44 13.93
N GLU A 67 -26.26 7.34 15.10
CA GLU A 67 -25.97 8.18 16.27
C GLU A 67 -24.83 7.63 17.16
N LYS A 68 -24.40 6.37 16.94
CA LYS A 68 -23.37 5.70 17.75
C LYS A 68 -21.98 5.77 17.12
N VAL A 69 -21.90 6.07 15.83
CA VAL A 69 -20.65 6.14 15.08
C VAL A 69 -19.97 7.50 15.26
N ARG A 70 -18.64 7.49 15.27
CA ARG A 70 -17.86 8.72 15.22
C ARG A 70 -17.45 9.06 13.79
N LYS A 71 -17.19 10.33 13.52
CA LYS A 71 -16.55 10.71 12.25
C LYS A 71 -15.15 10.11 12.15
N PRO A 72 -14.73 9.67 10.96
CA PRO A 72 -13.36 9.18 10.75
C PRO A 72 -12.36 10.33 10.92
N TYR A 73 -11.21 10.05 11.53
CA TYR A 73 -10.08 10.98 11.54
C TYR A 73 -9.49 11.13 10.14
N ALA A 74 -8.78 12.23 9.90
CA ALA A 74 -8.17 12.48 8.57
C ALA A 74 -7.21 11.35 8.14
N VAL A 75 -6.41 10.83 9.06
CA VAL A 75 -5.48 9.71 8.83
C VAL A 75 -6.21 8.40 8.48
N GLU A 76 -7.37 8.15 9.06
CA GLU A 76 -8.19 6.97 8.77
C GLU A 76 -8.85 7.07 7.38
N LYS A 77 -9.28 8.28 6.99
CA LYS A 77 -9.84 8.55 5.65
C LYS A 77 -8.83 8.38 4.53
N ALA A 78 -7.55 8.61 4.79
CA ALA A 78 -6.50 8.40 3.80
C ALA A 78 -6.42 6.96 3.29
N ALA A 79 -6.92 6.00 4.08
CA ALA A 79 -7.06 4.60 3.68
C ALA A 79 -8.39 4.30 2.94
N ALA A 80 -9.37 5.23 2.98
CA ALA A 80 -10.67 5.00 2.34
C ALA A 80 -10.56 5.03 0.81
N MET A 81 -11.08 4.02 0.16
CA MET A 81 -11.11 3.90 -1.30
C MET A 81 -12.54 4.04 -1.80
N ARG A 82 -12.80 4.99 -2.74
CA ARG A 82 -14.15 5.22 -3.30
C ARG A 82 -14.84 3.96 -3.85
N ARG A 83 -14.06 3.09 -4.50
CA ARG A 83 -14.53 1.79 -5.00
C ARG A 83 -14.03 0.69 -4.08
N ASN A 84 -14.66 0.58 -2.91
CA ASN A 84 -14.26 -0.35 -1.87
C ASN A 84 -14.43 -1.83 -2.28
N GLU A 85 -15.32 -2.12 -3.23
CA GLU A 85 -15.51 -3.43 -3.84
C GLU A 85 -14.29 -3.95 -4.63
N ARG A 86 -13.34 -3.05 -4.92
CA ARG A 86 -12.08 -3.40 -5.62
C ARG A 86 -10.88 -3.41 -4.69
N ARG A 87 -11.13 -3.16 -3.41
CA ARG A 87 -10.07 -3.12 -2.42
C ARG A 87 -9.60 -4.53 -2.12
N GLU A 88 -8.30 -4.69 -2.10
CA GLU A 88 -7.58 -5.85 -1.62
C GLU A 88 -6.76 -5.47 -0.38
N ASP A 89 -6.30 -6.47 0.37
CA ASP A 89 -5.55 -6.30 1.60
C ASP A 89 -4.08 -5.90 1.38
N GLU A 90 -3.33 -5.87 2.46
CA GLU A 90 -1.92 -5.51 2.48
C GLU A 90 -1.06 -6.60 1.82
N ASP A 91 -1.37 -7.87 2.06
CA ASP A 91 -0.64 -8.99 1.46
C ASP A 91 -0.74 -8.94 -0.07
N PHE A 92 -1.93 -8.68 -0.59
CA PHE A 92 -2.13 -8.46 -2.03
C PHE A 92 -1.32 -7.26 -2.55
N ALA A 93 -1.25 -6.16 -1.78
CA ALA A 93 -0.44 -5.01 -2.18
C ALA A 93 1.05 -5.36 -2.24
N PHE A 94 1.53 -6.18 -1.31
CA PHE A 94 2.89 -6.70 -1.32
C PHE A 94 3.16 -7.63 -2.49
N GLU A 95 2.24 -8.55 -2.83
CA GLU A 95 2.36 -9.40 -4.02
C GLU A 95 2.49 -8.56 -5.30
N VAL A 96 1.71 -7.48 -5.43
CA VAL A 96 1.81 -6.57 -6.58
C VAL A 96 3.18 -5.91 -6.65
N LEU A 97 3.72 -5.42 -5.53
CA LEU A 97 5.04 -4.81 -5.49
C LEU A 97 6.17 -5.81 -5.79
N ASP A 98 6.03 -7.03 -5.27
CA ASP A 98 7.01 -8.10 -5.49
C ASP A 98 7.01 -8.58 -6.96
N LYS A 99 5.88 -8.47 -7.67
CA LYS A 99 5.73 -8.84 -9.08
C LYS A 99 6.11 -7.73 -10.06
N ALA A 100 6.02 -6.47 -9.64
CA ALA A 100 6.19 -5.33 -10.54
C ALA A 100 7.64 -5.20 -11.04
N ASP A 101 7.82 -4.87 -12.32
CA ASP A 101 9.14 -4.62 -12.92
C ASP A 101 9.78 -3.34 -12.35
N PHE A 102 8.98 -2.38 -11.97
CA PHE A 102 9.39 -1.16 -11.26
C PHE A 102 8.24 -0.63 -10.42
N ALA A 103 8.56 0.23 -9.47
CA ALA A 103 7.58 1.00 -8.72
C ALA A 103 7.79 2.51 -8.98
N VAL A 104 6.77 3.32 -8.72
CA VAL A 104 6.86 4.78 -8.78
C VAL A 104 6.90 5.33 -7.37
N LEU A 105 7.99 6.02 -7.04
CA LEU A 105 8.15 6.75 -5.79
C LEU A 105 7.67 8.19 -6.00
N SER A 106 6.80 8.65 -5.11
CA SER A 106 6.26 10.02 -5.10
C SER A 106 6.56 10.70 -3.77
N MET A 107 6.96 11.97 -3.82
CA MET A 107 7.34 12.79 -2.67
C MET A 107 7.07 14.26 -2.95
N ILE A 108 7.28 15.12 -1.97
CA ILE A 108 7.33 16.57 -2.15
C ILE A 108 8.81 16.97 -2.16
N ASP A 109 9.23 17.71 -3.18
CA ASP A 109 10.61 18.16 -3.27
C ASP A 109 10.93 19.36 -2.38
N ALA A 110 12.19 19.84 -2.45
CA ALA A 110 12.65 20.94 -1.64
C ALA A 110 11.91 22.27 -1.89
N ASP A 111 11.32 22.43 -3.08
CA ASP A 111 10.53 23.59 -3.49
C ASP A 111 9.04 23.47 -3.14
N GLY A 112 8.64 22.36 -2.51
CA GLY A 112 7.25 22.07 -2.15
C GLY A 112 6.41 21.53 -3.32
N MET A 113 7.03 21.13 -4.42
CA MET A 113 6.35 20.62 -5.61
C MET A 113 6.26 19.09 -5.59
N PRO A 114 5.15 18.51 -6.12
CA PRO A 114 5.06 17.08 -6.33
C PRO A 114 6.17 16.58 -7.24
N TYR A 115 6.89 15.57 -6.80
CA TYR A 115 7.97 14.94 -7.55
C TYR A 115 7.83 13.42 -7.51
N CYS A 116 7.82 12.78 -8.68
CA CYS A 116 7.73 11.32 -8.78
C CYS A 116 8.68 10.76 -9.84
N LEU A 117 9.14 9.53 -9.62
CA LEU A 117 10.06 8.85 -10.52
C LEU A 117 9.98 7.31 -10.35
N PRO A 118 10.32 6.53 -11.41
CA PRO A 118 10.42 5.09 -11.29
C PRO A 118 11.64 4.70 -10.44
N ILE A 119 11.49 3.63 -9.68
CA ILE A 119 12.54 3.03 -8.86
C ILE A 119 12.50 1.50 -8.96
N SER A 120 13.65 0.87 -8.83
CA SER A 120 13.80 -0.57 -8.62
C SER A 120 13.73 -0.84 -7.12
N ALA A 121 12.55 -1.16 -6.62
CA ALA A 121 12.33 -1.43 -5.21
C ALA A 121 12.32 -2.94 -4.92
N VAL A 122 12.83 -3.33 -3.75
CA VAL A 122 12.72 -4.68 -3.21
C VAL A 122 12.05 -4.65 -1.86
N ARG A 123 11.30 -5.68 -1.52
CA ARG A 123 10.73 -5.86 -0.20
C ARG A 123 11.57 -6.89 0.58
N ILE A 124 11.92 -6.54 1.81
CA ILE A 124 12.58 -7.43 2.76
C ILE A 124 11.78 -7.36 4.06
N GLY A 125 11.08 -8.44 4.38
CA GLY A 125 10.09 -8.44 5.45
C GLY A 125 8.96 -7.45 5.20
N GLU A 126 8.68 -6.59 6.16
CA GLU A 126 7.63 -5.56 6.11
C GLU A 126 8.15 -4.18 5.65
N LYS A 127 9.31 -4.13 5.00
CA LYS A 127 9.96 -2.88 4.57
C LYS A 127 10.25 -2.91 3.09
N LEU A 128 10.15 -1.75 2.45
CA LEU A 128 10.60 -1.56 1.07
C LEU A 128 11.96 -0.88 1.06
N TYR A 129 12.79 -1.25 0.10
CA TYR A 129 14.11 -0.68 -0.09
C TYR A 129 14.36 -0.34 -1.54
N PHE A 130 15.13 0.70 -1.77
CA PHE A 130 15.67 1.05 -3.08
C PHE A 130 17.01 1.78 -2.92
N HIS A 131 17.76 1.93 -4.01
CA HIS A 131 19.02 2.65 -4.01
C HIS A 131 18.96 3.93 -4.85
N SER A 132 19.87 4.85 -4.54
CA SER A 132 20.10 6.07 -5.32
C SER A 132 21.56 6.49 -5.27
N ALA A 133 21.93 7.53 -6.02
CA ALA A 133 23.13 8.29 -5.71
C ALA A 133 23.03 8.90 -4.31
N GLU A 134 24.19 9.15 -3.66
CA GLU A 134 24.27 9.79 -2.33
C GLU A 134 23.60 11.16 -2.32
N ASN A 135 23.76 11.93 -3.40
CA ASN A 135 23.24 13.28 -3.57
C ASN A 135 22.27 13.35 -4.74
N GLY A 136 21.43 14.39 -4.76
CA GLY A 136 20.50 14.69 -5.83
C GLY A 136 19.09 14.96 -5.30
N ARG A 137 18.23 15.48 -6.19
CA ARG A 137 16.89 16.00 -5.86
C ARG A 137 16.05 15.02 -5.02
N LYS A 138 16.09 13.73 -5.33
CA LYS A 138 15.40 12.69 -4.59
C LYS A 138 15.90 12.55 -3.14
N ALA A 139 17.22 12.49 -2.96
CA ALA A 139 17.84 12.37 -1.64
C ALA A 139 17.58 13.63 -0.80
N GLU A 140 17.67 14.81 -1.40
CA GLU A 140 17.36 16.09 -0.77
C GLU A 140 15.88 16.17 -0.33
N ALA A 141 14.95 15.80 -1.22
CA ALA A 141 13.52 15.78 -0.95
C ALA A 141 13.18 14.91 0.27
N MET A 142 13.66 13.65 0.28
CA MET A 142 13.39 12.71 1.38
C MET A 142 14.11 13.08 2.69
N SER A 143 15.23 13.78 2.61
CA SER A 143 15.91 14.30 3.81
C SER A 143 15.17 15.47 4.45
N LYS A 144 14.46 16.27 3.64
CA LYS A 144 13.65 17.41 4.09
C LYS A 144 12.27 16.98 4.58
N ASP A 145 11.60 16.09 3.82
CA ASP A 145 10.31 15.49 4.17
C ASP A 145 10.38 13.98 3.90
N PRO A 146 10.41 13.14 4.94
CA PRO A 146 10.50 11.70 4.78
C PRO A 146 9.20 11.04 4.29
N ASN A 147 8.07 11.75 4.25
CA ASN A 147 6.80 11.19 3.83
C ASN A 147 6.81 10.87 2.34
N VAL A 148 6.56 9.61 2.00
CA VAL A 148 6.57 9.13 0.62
C VAL A 148 5.36 8.26 0.32
N CYS A 149 5.05 8.19 -0.99
CA CYS A 149 4.06 7.26 -1.52
C CYS A 149 4.69 6.45 -2.64
N ILE A 150 4.57 5.12 -2.56
CA ILE A 150 5.05 4.20 -3.59
C ILE A 150 3.85 3.50 -4.22
N THR A 151 3.82 3.43 -5.54
CA THR A 151 2.79 2.69 -6.27
C THR A 151 3.39 1.80 -7.34
N ALA A 152 2.70 0.68 -7.59
CA ALA A 152 2.97 -0.20 -8.72
C ALA A 152 1.67 -0.75 -9.29
N ALA A 153 1.72 -1.17 -10.56
CA ALA A 153 0.62 -1.87 -11.21
C ALA A 153 1.17 -3.03 -12.04
N VAL A 154 0.44 -4.15 -12.00
CA VAL A 154 0.76 -5.37 -12.77
C VAL A 154 -0.51 -5.92 -13.42
N ASP A 155 -0.35 -6.87 -14.34
CA ASP A 155 -1.45 -7.52 -15.06
C ASP A 155 -2.40 -6.48 -15.71
N VAL A 156 -1.83 -5.40 -16.26
CA VAL A 156 -2.58 -4.32 -16.87
C VAL A 156 -2.98 -4.72 -18.28
N VAL A 157 -4.30 -4.87 -18.51
CA VAL A 157 -4.86 -5.29 -19.81
C VAL A 157 -6.03 -4.39 -20.17
N SER A 158 -5.95 -3.74 -21.32
CA SER A 158 -7.08 -2.98 -21.88
C SER A 158 -8.18 -3.93 -22.36
N ALA A 159 -9.42 -3.64 -22.02
CA ALA A 159 -10.56 -4.34 -22.60
C ALA A 159 -10.98 -3.60 -23.88
N GLU A 160 -10.62 -4.14 -25.04
CA GLU A 160 -10.85 -3.51 -26.36
C GLU A 160 -12.34 -3.34 -26.69
N ASP A 161 -13.18 -4.23 -26.14
CA ASP A 161 -14.64 -4.24 -26.30
C ASP A 161 -15.41 -3.46 -25.23
N LYS A 162 -14.70 -2.88 -24.25
CA LYS A 162 -15.26 -2.16 -23.09
C LYS A 162 -14.44 -0.94 -22.76
N PHE A 163 -15.08 0.12 -22.32
CA PHE A 163 -14.37 1.35 -21.85
C PHE A 163 -13.71 1.15 -20.49
N THR A 164 -12.77 0.19 -20.41
CA THR A 164 -12.15 -0.17 -19.15
C THR A 164 -10.79 -0.85 -19.31
N THR A 165 -10.06 -0.92 -18.18
CA THR A 165 -8.78 -1.64 -18.05
C THR A 165 -8.88 -2.57 -16.85
N TYR A 166 -8.41 -3.80 -17.00
CA TYR A 166 -8.19 -4.74 -15.91
C TYR A 166 -6.80 -4.54 -15.37
N PHE A 167 -6.61 -4.66 -14.06
CA PHE A 167 -5.31 -4.42 -13.44
C PHE A 167 -5.29 -4.92 -11.99
N LYS A 168 -4.09 -5.11 -11.47
CA LYS A 168 -3.78 -5.16 -10.05
C LYS A 168 -2.86 -4.00 -9.72
N SER A 169 -3.08 -3.31 -8.62
CA SER A 169 -2.23 -2.20 -8.20
C SER A 169 -2.06 -2.16 -6.69
N ALA A 170 -0.94 -1.58 -6.27
CA ALA A 170 -0.61 -1.30 -4.89
C ALA A 170 -0.33 0.19 -4.68
N VAL A 171 -0.69 0.70 -3.51
CA VAL A 171 -0.29 2.02 -3.02
C VAL A 171 0.21 1.84 -1.60
N VAL A 172 1.46 2.19 -1.36
CA VAL A 172 2.11 2.14 -0.05
C VAL A 172 2.47 3.54 0.38
N ARG A 173 2.18 3.90 1.62
CA ARG A 173 2.63 5.13 2.27
C ARG A 173 3.54 4.78 3.42
N GLY A 174 4.54 5.60 3.65
CA GLY A 174 5.49 5.41 4.74
C GLY A 174 6.53 6.50 4.78
N LYS A 175 7.55 6.27 5.58
CA LYS A 175 8.65 7.22 5.78
C LYS A 175 9.95 6.68 5.23
N ALA A 176 10.62 7.50 4.44
CA ALA A 176 11.94 7.20 3.91
C ALA A 176 13.00 7.42 5.00
N VAL A 177 13.82 6.41 5.23
CA VAL A 177 14.95 6.44 6.17
C VAL A 177 16.21 6.06 5.41
N LYS A 178 17.25 6.89 5.49
CA LYS A 178 18.55 6.57 4.89
C LYS A 178 19.22 5.47 5.71
N VAL A 179 19.60 4.38 5.06
CA VAL A 179 20.36 3.30 5.69
C VAL A 179 21.81 3.73 5.84
N THR A 180 22.33 3.69 7.06
CA THR A 180 23.71 4.10 7.38
C THR A 180 24.62 2.91 7.66
N ASP A 181 24.05 1.76 8.00
CA ASP A 181 24.80 0.53 8.24
C ASP A 181 25.22 -0.11 6.93
N ASP A 182 26.51 -0.38 6.78
CA ASP A 182 27.07 -0.92 5.53
C ASP A 182 26.69 -2.39 5.30
N GLU A 183 26.46 -3.18 6.33
CA GLU A 183 26.01 -4.58 6.19
C GLU A 183 24.58 -4.62 5.67
N GLU A 184 23.68 -3.76 6.23
CA GLU A 184 22.31 -3.61 5.72
C GLU A 184 22.33 -3.08 4.28
N LYS A 185 23.15 -2.08 3.95
CA LYS A 185 23.31 -1.55 2.58
C LYS A 185 23.71 -2.64 1.60
N ILE A 186 24.71 -3.45 1.94
CA ILE A 186 25.21 -4.54 1.08
C ILE A 186 24.12 -5.59 0.89
N ALA A 187 23.43 -6.01 1.94
CA ALA A 187 22.34 -6.98 1.87
C ALA A 187 21.21 -6.51 0.96
N VAL A 188 20.79 -5.24 1.08
CA VAL A 188 19.78 -4.63 0.23
C VAL A 188 20.22 -4.54 -1.22
N LEU A 189 21.44 -4.05 -1.48
CA LEU A 189 21.98 -3.96 -2.84
C LEU A 189 22.10 -5.33 -3.51
N LYS A 190 22.45 -6.35 -2.73
CA LYS A 190 22.46 -7.74 -3.21
C LYS A 190 21.05 -8.18 -3.62
N ALA A 191 20.04 -7.98 -2.77
CA ALA A 191 18.64 -8.32 -3.08
C ALA A 191 18.11 -7.58 -4.33
N ILE A 192 18.47 -6.32 -4.51
CA ILE A 192 18.15 -5.55 -5.73
C ILE A 192 18.80 -6.20 -6.97
N CYS A 193 20.09 -6.55 -6.90
CA CYS A 193 20.80 -7.17 -8.02
C CYS A 193 20.25 -8.58 -8.31
N GLU A 194 19.98 -9.39 -7.30
CA GLU A 194 19.37 -10.71 -7.47
C GLU A 194 18.00 -10.64 -8.16
N ARG A 195 17.21 -9.61 -7.88
CA ARG A 195 15.89 -9.42 -8.50
C ARG A 195 15.97 -8.87 -9.92
N PHE A 196 16.75 -7.81 -10.15
CA PHE A 196 16.68 -7.01 -11.38
C PHE A 196 17.82 -7.32 -12.37
N THR A 197 18.95 -7.83 -11.89
CA THR A 197 20.13 -8.12 -12.71
C THR A 197 20.83 -9.43 -12.31
N PRO A 198 20.10 -10.56 -12.21
CA PRO A 198 20.64 -11.81 -11.66
C PRO A 198 21.87 -12.34 -12.43
N SER A 199 21.98 -12.07 -13.72
CA SER A 199 23.13 -12.47 -14.53
C SER A 199 24.43 -11.78 -14.13
N ASN A 200 24.38 -10.63 -13.44
CA ASN A 200 25.56 -9.88 -12.99
C ASN A 200 26.03 -10.28 -11.58
N MET A 201 25.35 -11.20 -10.90
CA MET A 201 25.70 -11.60 -9.53
C MET A 201 27.12 -12.14 -9.36
N PRO A 202 27.74 -12.83 -10.31
CA PRO A 202 29.14 -13.23 -10.19
C PRO A 202 30.12 -12.06 -9.98
N ASP A 203 29.82 -10.86 -10.52
CA ASP A 203 30.65 -9.66 -10.37
C ASP A 203 30.24 -8.76 -9.19
N PHE A 204 29.17 -9.10 -8.47
CA PHE A 204 28.66 -8.31 -7.34
C PHE A 204 29.74 -7.95 -6.30
N PRO A 205 30.68 -8.85 -5.88
CA PRO A 205 31.73 -8.51 -4.92
C PRO A 205 32.65 -7.39 -5.38
N ASN A 206 32.94 -7.29 -6.68
CA ASN A 206 33.74 -6.21 -7.25
C ASN A 206 32.95 -4.92 -7.37
N ALA A 207 31.73 -5.02 -7.87
CA ALA A 207 30.83 -3.87 -8.04
C ALA A 207 30.56 -3.17 -6.71
N ILE A 208 30.33 -3.90 -5.62
CA ILE A 208 30.04 -3.32 -4.32
C ILE A 208 31.23 -2.55 -3.73
N LYS A 209 32.47 -3.08 -3.87
CA LYS A 209 33.70 -2.40 -3.42
C LYS A 209 33.85 -1.01 -4.06
N MET A 210 33.47 -0.88 -5.32
CA MET A 210 33.61 0.37 -6.08
C MET A 210 32.45 1.34 -5.86
N SER A 211 31.23 0.84 -5.64
CA SER A 211 30.02 1.65 -5.65
C SER A 211 29.49 2.01 -4.26
N LEU A 212 29.75 1.21 -3.23
CA LEU A 212 29.19 1.38 -1.90
C LEU A 212 29.35 2.81 -1.32
N PRO A 213 30.53 3.48 -1.43
CA PRO A 213 30.73 4.81 -0.86
C PRO A 213 29.90 5.92 -1.54
N ARG A 214 29.43 5.68 -2.79
CA ARG A 214 28.67 6.68 -3.59
C ARG A 214 27.21 6.28 -3.78
N THR A 215 26.76 5.19 -3.15
CA THR A 215 25.40 4.66 -3.25
C THR A 215 24.67 4.83 -1.93
N ALA A 216 23.59 5.60 -1.94
CA ALA A 216 22.64 5.64 -0.86
C ALA A 216 21.64 4.48 -0.99
N VAL A 217 21.31 3.87 0.13
CA VAL A 217 20.18 2.95 0.26
C VAL A 217 19.12 3.61 1.13
N TRP A 218 17.90 3.52 0.70
CA TRP A 218 16.74 4.05 1.41
C TRP A 218 15.82 2.91 1.81
N ARG A 219 15.42 2.92 3.06
CA ARG A 219 14.39 2.05 3.64
C ARG A 219 13.11 2.83 3.76
N ILE A 220 11.99 2.25 3.39
CA ILE A 220 10.66 2.80 3.63
C ILE A 220 10.02 1.99 4.76
N ASP A 221 9.87 2.67 5.89
CA ASP A 221 9.08 2.16 7.01
C ASP A 221 7.61 2.34 6.67
N ILE A 222 6.93 1.23 6.36
CA ILE A 222 5.56 1.22 5.85
C ILE A 222 4.59 1.57 6.96
N GLU A 223 3.74 2.58 6.71
CA GLU A 223 2.66 2.99 7.62
C GLU A 223 1.29 2.47 7.14
N ASN A 224 1.13 2.29 5.84
CA ASN A 224 -0.10 1.79 5.24
C ASN A 224 0.17 1.21 3.84
N ALA A 225 -0.38 0.03 3.56
CA ALA A 225 -0.41 -0.54 2.22
C ALA A 225 -1.85 -0.88 1.82
N THR A 226 -2.20 -0.62 0.58
CA THR A 226 -3.53 -0.92 0.03
C THR A 226 -3.41 -1.50 -1.36
N GLY A 227 -4.07 -2.65 -1.57
CA GLY A 227 -4.26 -3.27 -2.86
C GLY A 227 -5.54 -2.81 -3.55
N LYS A 228 -5.55 -2.87 -4.87
CA LYS A 228 -6.73 -2.66 -5.68
C LYS A 228 -6.70 -3.54 -6.92
N GLN A 229 -7.82 -4.21 -7.21
CA GLN A 229 -7.95 -5.07 -8.37
C GLN A 229 -9.23 -4.78 -9.16
N LYS A 230 -9.13 -4.84 -10.47
CA LYS A 230 -10.27 -5.01 -11.36
C LYS A 230 -10.08 -6.29 -12.16
N LYS A 231 -10.85 -7.34 -11.80
CA LYS A 231 -10.83 -8.65 -12.46
C LYS A 231 -11.50 -8.59 -13.83
N LYS A 232 -11.01 -9.41 -14.77
CA LYS A 232 -11.74 -9.72 -15.99
C LYS A 232 -12.94 -10.61 -15.61
N VAL A 233 -14.13 -10.12 -15.87
CA VAL A 233 -15.41 -10.85 -15.69
C VAL A 233 -15.78 -11.46 -17.02
#